data_dbdd39b997cc272080f2afb0ee56d5af
#
_entry.id   dbdd39b997cc272080f2afb0ee56d5af
#
_cell.length_a   1.000
_cell.length_b   1.000
_cell.length_c   1.000
_cell.angle_alpha   90.00
_cell.angle_beta   90.00
_cell.angle_gamma   90.00
#
_symmetry.space_group_name_H-M   'P 1'
#
loop_
_entity.id
_entity.type
_entity.pdbx_description
1 polymer ?
#
loop_
_entity_poly.entity_id
_entity_poly.type
_entity_poly.pdbx_seq_one_letter_code
_entity_poly.pdbx_strand_id
1 'polypeptide(L)'
;MIVIRRLEQLEYENAVTLSLEVYLQCGEEDFDEQGLESFKSFVNDREVVNRLVIYGAFDGDNLVGVLATKNLGEHISLFFIKKEYHRKGIGQKLFDASIGDDPVSVMTVNSSSYAVPFYRSLGFREVKEPQVTNGLRYVPMKRE
;
A
#
# COMPACT_ATOMS: atom_id res chain seq x y z
N MET A 1 18.68 10.72 -4.67
CA MET A 1 18.50 9.43 -5.37
C MET A 1 17.59 8.53 -4.54
N ILE A 2 16.64 7.91 -5.17
CA ILE A 2 15.70 6.99 -4.48
C ILE A 2 16.26 5.57 -4.55
N VAL A 3 16.36 4.93 -3.39
CA VAL A 3 16.77 3.53 -3.28
C VAL A 3 15.57 2.69 -2.86
N ILE A 4 15.31 1.61 -3.59
CA ILE A 4 14.24 0.66 -3.27
C ILE A 4 14.87 -0.58 -2.67
N ARG A 5 14.38 -1.01 -1.52
CA ARG A 5 14.83 -2.26 -0.91
C ARG A 5 13.75 -2.86 -0.01
N ARG A 6 13.87 -4.14 0.24
CA ARG A 6 13.03 -4.84 1.20
C ARG A 6 13.39 -4.38 2.62
N LEU A 7 12.38 -4.15 3.46
CA LEU A 7 12.58 -3.77 4.85
C LEU A 7 12.84 -5.00 5.72
N GLU A 8 13.61 -4.80 6.79
CA GLU A 8 13.73 -5.76 7.88
C GLU A 8 12.60 -5.51 8.88
N GLN A 9 12.23 -6.51 9.68
CA GLN A 9 11.12 -6.37 10.63
C GLN A 9 11.30 -5.22 11.61
N LEU A 10 12.52 -4.91 12.01
CA LEU A 10 12.80 -3.77 12.89
C LEU A 10 12.38 -2.43 12.27
N GLU A 11 12.23 -2.38 10.96
CA GLU A 11 11.85 -1.17 10.23
C GLU A 11 10.33 -1.10 9.98
N TYR A 12 9.57 -2.13 10.32
CA TYR A 12 8.14 -2.20 10.03
C TYR A 12 7.35 -1.12 10.76
N GLU A 13 7.78 -0.72 11.94
CA GLU A 13 7.12 0.37 12.67
C GLU A 13 7.18 1.70 11.89
N ASN A 14 8.29 1.97 11.22
CA ASN A 14 8.42 3.14 10.36
C ASN A 14 7.48 3.06 9.16
N ALA A 15 7.29 1.88 8.60
CA ALA A 15 6.35 1.66 7.51
C ALA A 15 4.91 1.91 7.96
N VAL A 16 4.54 1.46 9.15
CA VAL A 16 3.22 1.69 9.73
C VAL A 16 2.97 3.18 9.95
N THR A 17 3.95 3.88 10.51
CA THR A 17 3.84 5.33 10.75
C THR A 17 3.63 6.09 9.44
N LEU A 18 4.42 5.77 8.42
CA LEU A 18 4.26 6.39 7.10
C LEU A 18 2.90 6.10 6.50
N SER A 19 2.45 4.84 6.57
CA SER A 19 1.16 4.43 6.01
C SER A 19 0.01 5.21 6.64
N LEU A 20 0.01 5.36 7.96
CA LEU A 20 -1.03 6.10 8.65
C LEU A 20 -0.99 7.58 8.30
N GLU A 21 0.20 8.17 8.25
CA GLU A 21 0.37 9.58 7.87
C GLU A 21 -0.22 9.86 6.49
N VAL A 22 0.13 9.06 5.50
CA VAL A 22 -0.33 9.26 4.13
C VAL A 22 -1.83 8.95 4.01
N TYR A 23 -2.30 7.93 4.71
CA TYR A 23 -3.72 7.59 4.72
C TYR A 23 -4.56 8.77 5.22
N LEU A 24 -4.13 9.43 6.29
CA LEU A 24 -4.82 10.61 6.82
C LEU A 24 -4.79 11.79 5.85
N GLN A 25 -3.73 11.92 5.05
CA GLN A 25 -3.59 13.01 4.08
C GLN A 25 -4.39 12.80 2.80
N CYS A 26 -4.44 11.59 2.30
CA CYS A 26 -4.94 11.29 0.95
C CYS A 26 -6.19 10.43 0.92
N GLY A 27 -6.55 9.79 2.03
CA GLY A 27 -7.64 8.80 2.07
C GLY A 27 -8.92 9.27 2.73
N GLU A 28 -9.03 10.54 3.11
CA GLU A 28 -10.14 11.03 3.93
C GLU A 28 -11.51 10.86 3.31
N GLU A 29 -11.62 10.79 1.98
CA GLU A 29 -12.91 10.54 1.32
C GLU A 29 -13.39 9.09 1.45
N ASP A 30 -12.52 8.17 1.87
CA ASP A 30 -12.81 6.73 1.93
C ASP A 30 -13.14 6.24 3.33
N PHE A 31 -13.07 7.08 4.35
CA PHE A 31 -13.33 6.62 5.71
C PHE A 31 -14.15 7.63 6.51
N ASP A 32 -14.96 7.10 7.41
CA ASP A 32 -15.57 7.83 8.52
C ASP A 32 -14.78 7.54 9.80
N GLU A 33 -15.31 7.89 10.96
CA GLU A 33 -14.65 7.64 12.24
C GLU A 33 -14.41 6.14 12.48
N GLN A 34 -15.40 5.30 12.15
CA GLN A 34 -15.26 3.84 12.27
C GLN A 34 -14.18 3.32 11.33
N GLY A 35 -14.11 3.82 10.10
CA GLY A 35 -13.12 3.41 9.11
C GLY A 35 -11.70 3.77 9.55
N LEU A 36 -11.51 4.95 10.13
CA LEU A 36 -10.21 5.34 10.65
C LEU A 36 -9.76 4.41 11.77
N GLU A 37 -10.66 4.07 12.70
CA GLU A 37 -10.34 3.11 13.77
C GLU A 37 -10.02 1.73 13.21
N SER A 38 -10.74 1.29 12.17
CA SER A 38 -10.48 0.01 11.51
C SER A 38 -9.08 -0.01 10.89
N PHE A 39 -8.68 1.06 10.21
CA PHE A 39 -7.36 1.15 9.61
C PHE A 39 -6.26 1.17 10.67
N LYS A 40 -6.45 1.95 11.73
CA LYS A 40 -5.51 1.99 12.86
C LYS A 40 -5.35 0.62 13.52
N SER A 41 -6.45 -0.11 13.73
CA SER A 41 -6.40 -1.46 14.28
C SER A 41 -5.60 -2.41 13.39
N PHE A 42 -5.79 -2.31 12.09
CA PHE A 42 -5.05 -3.15 11.14
C PHE A 42 -3.55 -2.88 11.20
N VAL A 43 -3.13 -1.62 11.09
CA VAL A 43 -1.69 -1.28 11.05
C VAL A 43 -1.00 -1.43 12.39
N ASN A 44 -1.75 -1.45 13.49
CA ASN A 44 -1.20 -1.65 14.83
C ASN A 44 -1.26 -3.12 15.28
N ASP A 45 -1.82 -4.00 14.48
CA ASP A 45 -1.83 -5.43 14.76
C ASP A 45 -0.49 -6.03 14.32
N ARG A 46 0.39 -6.25 15.29
CA ARG A 46 1.76 -6.72 15.03
C ARG A 46 1.81 -8.09 14.38
N GLU A 47 0.89 -8.99 14.73
CA GLU A 47 0.84 -10.31 14.09
C GLU A 47 0.53 -10.20 12.61
N VAL A 48 -0.43 -9.37 12.26
CA VAL A 48 -0.82 -9.14 10.87
C VAL A 48 0.32 -8.48 10.10
N VAL A 49 0.87 -7.39 10.65
CA VAL A 49 1.92 -6.61 9.97
C VAL A 49 3.20 -7.42 9.80
N ASN A 50 3.57 -8.22 10.80
CA ASN A 50 4.80 -9.02 10.73
C ASN A 50 4.74 -10.14 9.68
N ARG A 51 3.55 -10.49 9.19
CA ARG A 51 3.39 -11.46 8.10
C ARG A 51 3.50 -10.83 6.72
N LEU A 52 3.51 -9.52 6.64
CA LEU A 52 3.65 -8.82 5.37
C LEU A 52 5.10 -8.83 4.91
N VAL A 53 5.28 -8.77 3.60
CA VAL A 53 6.59 -8.48 2.99
C VAL A 53 6.53 -7.01 2.59
N ILE A 54 7.40 -6.19 3.15
CA ILE A 54 7.36 -4.75 2.95
C ILE A 54 8.60 -4.27 2.21
N TYR A 55 8.38 -3.53 1.13
CA TYR A 55 9.41 -2.84 0.37
C TYR A 55 9.35 -1.36 0.72
N GLY A 56 10.50 -0.74 0.84
CA GLY A 56 10.61 0.68 1.15
C GLY A 56 11.35 1.44 0.08
N ALA A 57 10.95 2.68 -0.13
CA ALA A 57 11.64 3.65 -0.96
C ALA A 57 12.30 4.67 -0.04
N PHE A 58 13.59 4.88 -0.22
CA PHE A 58 14.38 5.77 0.63
C PHE A 58 14.98 6.92 -0.19
N ASP A 59 14.88 8.11 0.36
CA ASP A 59 15.60 9.28 -0.11
C ASP A 59 16.66 9.57 0.96
N GLY A 60 17.92 9.14 0.70
CA GLY A 60 18.93 9.08 1.74
C GLY A 60 18.50 8.11 2.84
N ASP A 61 18.43 8.59 4.08
CA ASP A 61 18.00 7.78 5.22
C ASP A 61 16.49 7.90 5.47
N ASN A 62 15.76 8.68 4.67
CA ASN A 62 14.34 8.94 4.89
C ASN A 62 13.48 7.94 4.13
N LEU A 63 12.64 7.22 4.85
CA LEU A 63 11.63 6.36 4.24
C LEU A 63 10.51 7.26 3.67
N VAL A 64 10.29 7.18 2.36
CA VAL A 64 9.33 8.05 1.66
C VAL A 64 8.20 7.29 0.98
N GLY A 65 8.29 5.99 0.91
CA GLY A 65 7.22 5.16 0.34
C GLY A 65 7.34 3.72 0.79
N VAL A 66 6.20 3.02 0.82
CA VAL A 66 6.14 1.60 1.18
C VAL A 66 5.15 0.87 0.28
N LEU A 67 5.46 -0.39 0.00
CA LEU A 67 4.54 -1.34 -0.61
C LEU A 67 4.65 -2.64 0.18
N ALA A 68 3.50 -3.12 0.68
CA ALA A 68 3.45 -4.35 1.46
C ALA A 68 2.49 -5.35 0.82
N THR A 69 2.92 -6.59 0.75
CA THR A 69 2.11 -7.69 0.19
C THR A 69 1.94 -8.80 1.21
N LYS A 70 0.92 -9.60 1.01
CA LYS A 70 0.69 -10.86 1.74
C LYS A 70 0.42 -11.99 0.74
N ASN A 71 0.35 -13.21 1.25
CA ASN A 71 0.05 -14.40 0.45
C ASN A 71 1.03 -14.57 -0.73
N LEU A 72 2.33 -14.48 -0.45
CA LEU A 72 3.40 -14.66 -1.45
C LEU A 72 3.28 -13.67 -2.62
N GLY A 73 2.89 -12.43 -2.32
CA GLY A 73 2.80 -11.38 -3.33
C GLY A 73 1.46 -11.29 -4.04
N GLU A 74 0.48 -12.13 -3.69
CA GLU A 74 -0.81 -12.14 -4.39
C GLU A 74 -1.73 -10.99 -4.02
N HIS A 75 -1.52 -10.34 -2.88
CA HIS A 75 -2.37 -9.23 -2.44
C HIS A 75 -1.56 -8.07 -1.90
N ILE A 76 -1.85 -6.87 -2.39
CA ILE A 76 -1.25 -5.64 -1.87
C ILE A 76 -2.08 -5.20 -0.67
N SER A 77 -1.43 -5.13 0.50
CA SER A 77 -2.06 -4.73 1.76
C SER A 77 -1.81 -3.26 2.11
N LEU A 78 -0.64 -2.72 1.76
CA LEU A 78 -0.29 -1.31 1.97
C LEU A 78 0.48 -0.83 0.74
N PHE A 79 0.17 0.39 0.30
CA PHE A 79 0.91 1.02 -0.79
C PHE A 79 0.75 2.52 -0.63
N PHE A 80 1.73 3.14 0.01
CA PHE A 80 1.67 4.56 0.35
C PHE A 80 2.98 5.25 0.03
N ILE A 81 2.88 6.44 -0.55
CA ILE A 81 4.02 7.29 -0.86
C ILE A 81 3.73 8.67 -0.30
N LYS A 82 4.70 9.25 0.40
CA LYS A 82 4.55 10.60 0.94
C LYS A 82 4.13 11.57 -0.17
N LYS A 83 3.19 12.44 0.15
CA LYS A 83 2.56 13.33 -0.81
C LYS A 83 3.57 14.14 -1.63
N GLU A 84 4.61 14.65 -0.99
CA GLU A 84 5.65 15.44 -1.65
C GLU A 84 6.51 14.64 -2.63
N TYR A 85 6.39 13.32 -2.60
CA TYR A 85 7.12 12.41 -3.51
C TYR A 85 6.21 11.79 -4.57
N HIS A 86 4.96 12.23 -4.68
CA HIS A 86 4.05 11.74 -5.71
C HIS A 86 4.51 12.19 -7.10
N ARG A 87 4.13 11.42 -8.13
CA ARG A 87 4.42 11.69 -9.55
C ARG A 87 5.90 11.71 -9.90
N LYS A 88 6.72 10.97 -9.16
CA LYS A 88 8.16 10.83 -9.41
C LYS A 88 8.56 9.40 -9.81
N GLY A 89 7.57 8.53 -10.07
CA GLY A 89 7.83 7.16 -10.49
C GLY A 89 8.20 6.21 -9.35
N ILE A 90 8.11 6.64 -8.10
CA ILE A 90 8.49 5.81 -6.95
C ILE A 90 7.54 4.63 -6.80
N GLY A 91 6.24 4.84 -6.99
CA GLY A 91 5.26 3.75 -6.90
C GLY A 91 5.54 2.65 -7.92
N GLN A 92 5.88 3.01 -9.14
CA GLN A 92 6.24 2.04 -10.18
C GLN A 92 7.48 1.24 -9.77
N LYS A 93 8.49 1.91 -9.22
CA LYS A 93 9.72 1.23 -8.77
C LYS A 93 9.47 0.26 -7.63
N LEU A 94 8.63 0.64 -6.68
CA LEU A 94 8.23 -0.25 -5.58
C LEU A 94 7.47 -1.47 -6.12
N PHE A 95 6.54 -1.24 -7.04
CA PHE A 95 5.77 -2.32 -7.64
C PHE A 95 6.68 -3.27 -8.41
N ASP A 96 7.59 -2.75 -9.22
CA ASP A 96 8.53 -3.55 -10.00
C ASP A 96 9.43 -4.41 -9.09
N ALA A 97 9.88 -3.86 -7.98
CA ALA A 97 10.68 -4.61 -7.01
C ALA A 97 9.88 -5.77 -6.41
N SER A 98 8.63 -5.52 -6.06
CA SER A 98 7.76 -6.56 -5.49
C SER A 98 7.52 -7.72 -6.46
N ILE A 99 7.15 -7.43 -7.70
CA ILE A 99 6.90 -8.51 -8.68
C ILE A 99 8.17 -9.16 -9.18
N GLY A 100 9.31 -8.47 -9.10
CA GLY A 100 10.61 -9.04 -9.44
C GLY A 100 11.04 -10.13 -8.47
N ASP A 101 10.76 -9.95 -7.17
CA ASP A 101 11.09 -10.92 -6.14
C ASP A 101 10.04 -12.04 -6.04
N ASP A 102 8.75 -11.68 -6.16
CA ASP A 102 7.64 -12.63 -6.04
C ASP A 102 6.73 -12.52 -7.27
N PRO A 103 7.14 -13.11 -8.42
CA PRO A 103 6.30 -13.09 -9.61
C PRO A 103 5.00 -13.85 -9.37
N VAL A 104 3.87 -13.21 -9.66
CA VAL A 104 2.56 -13.82 -9.49
C VAL A 104 1.74 -13.63 -10.76
N SER A 105 0.91 -14.63 -11.11
CA SER A 105 0.04 -14.55 -12.28
C SER A 105 -1.18 -13.68 -12.02
N VAL A 106 -1.62 -13.60 -10.78
CA VAL A 106 -2.79 -12.81 -10.38
C VAL A 106 -2.45 -12.03 -9.11
N MET A 107 -2.72 -10.75 -9.12
CA MET A 107 -2.53 -9.88 -7.96
C MET A 107 -3.80 -9.08 -7.71
N THR A 108 -4.19 -8.95 -6.44
CA THR A 108 -5.37 -8.18 -6.05
C THR A 108 -5.00 -7.03 -5.13
N VAL A 109 -5.86 -6.03 -5.10
CA VAL A 109 -5.76 -4.91 -4.17
C VAL A 109 -7.15 -4.37 -3.89
N ASN A 110 -7.34 -3.86 -2.68
CA ASN A 110 -8.50 -3.07 -2.32
C ASN A 110 -8.06 -1.61 -2.34
N SER A 111 -8.27 -0.94 -3.46
CA SER A 111 -7.75 0.40 -3.71
C SER A 111 -8.54 1.47 -2.98
N SER A 112 -7.86 2.51 -2.50
CA SER A 112 -8.54 3.75 -2.16
C SER A 112 -9.12 4.37 -3.42
N SER A 113 -10.13 5.23 -3.27
CA SER A 113 -10.71 5.96 -4.40
C SER A 113 -9.65 6.81 -5.10
N TYR A 114 -8.77 7.42 -4.33
CA TYR A 114 -7.68 8.27 -4.81
C TYR A 114 -6.70 7.50 -5.71
N ALA A 115 -6.40 6.25 -5.38
CA ALA A 115 -5.36 5.47 -6.03
C ALA A 115 -5.82 4.66 -7.25
N VAL A 116 -7.12 4.61 -7.55
CA VAL A 116 -7.64 3.82 -8.68
C VAL A 116 -6.91 4.12 -10.00
N PRO A 117 -6.71 5.40 -10.40
CA PRO A 117 -6.00 5.68 -11.65
C PRO A 117 -4.56 5.16 -11.64
N PHE A 118 -3.90 5.21 -10.50
CA PHE A 118 -2.54 4.69 -10.36
C PHE A 118 -2.51 3.17 -10.57
N TYR A 119 -3.41 2.44 -9.93
CA TYR A 119 -3.47 0.99 -10.11
C TYR A 119 -3.83 0.59 -11.54
N ARG A 120 -4.68 1.36 -12.20
CA ARG A 120 -4.95 1.15 -13.64
C ARG A 120 -3.67 1.26 -14.46
N SER A 121 -2.81 2.23 -14.14
CA SER A 121 -1.54 2.40 -14.84
C SER A 121 -0.59 1.22 -14.65
N LEU A 122 -0.75 0.45 -13.57
CA LEU A 122 0.03 -0.76 -13.30
C LEU A 122 -0.58 -2.02 -13.94
N GLY A 123 -1.73 -1.90 -14.61
CA GLY A 123 -2.40 -3.02 -15.25
C GLY A 123 -3.54 -3.65 -14.44
N PHE A 124 -3.92 -3.03 -13.33
CA PHE A 124 -5.09 -3.47 -12.56
C PHE A 124 -6.37 -2.94 -13.19
N ARG A 125 -7.46 -3.68 -12.98
CA ARG A 125 -8.81 -3.25 -13.36
C ARG A 125 -9.76 -3.46 -12.21
N GLU A 126 -10.80 -2.65 -12.13
CA GLU A 126 -11.87 -2.83 -11.14
C GLU A 126 -12.62 -4.13 -11.44
N VAL A 127 -12.87 -4.94 -10.43
CA VAL A 127 -13.60 -6.20 -10.59
C VAL A 127 -14.95 -6.18 -9.89
N LYS A 128 -15.21 -5.20 -9.06
CA LYS A 128 -16.49 -4.97 -8.39
C LYS A 128 -16.70 -3.48 -8.23
N GLU A 129 -17.95 -3.10 -7.95
CA GLU A 129 -18.27 -1.73 -7.57
C GLU A 129 -17.61 -1.39 -6.22
N PRO A 130 -17.47 -0.10 -5.89
CA PRO A 130 -16.95 0.30 -4.58
C PRO A 130 -17.69 -0.38 -3.45
N GLN A 131 -16.95 -0.83 -2.45
CA GLN A 131 -17.44 -1.53 -1.27
C GLN A 131 -17.18 -0.68 -0.03
N VAL A 132 -17.95 -0.93 1.03
CA VAL A 132 -17.67 -0.35 2.35
C VAL A 132 -17.67 -1.50 3.36
N THR A 133 -16.59 -1.63 4.12
CA THR A 133 -16.46 -2.63 5.18
C THR A 133 -15.92 -1.95 6.42
N ASN A 134 -16.65 -2.04 7.52
CA ASN A 134 -16.25 -1.42 8.81
C ASN A 134 -15.89 0.06 8.66
N GLY A 135 -16.66 0.79 7.86
CA GLY A 135 -16.47 2.23 7.64
C GLY A 135 -15.37 2.58 6.63
N LEU A 136 -14.71 1.58 6.04
CA LEU A 136 -13.70 1.78 5.01
C LEU A 136 -14.28 1.56 3.63
N ARG A 137 -14.18 2.58 2.79
CA ARG A 137 -14.56 2.49 1.38
C ARG A 137 -13.35 2.08 0.55
N TYR A 138 -13.55 1.13 -0.35
CA TYR A 138 -12.48 0.65 -1.23
C TYR A 138 -13.04 0.14 -2.54
N VAL A 139 -12.18 0.06 -3.54
CA VAL A 139 -12.51 -0.47 -4.86
C VAL A 139 -11.69 -1.73 -5.08
N PRO A 140 -12.34 -2.91 -5.15
CA PRO A 140 -11.61 -4.15 -5.45
C PRO A 140 -11.05 -4.14 -6.87
N MET A 141 -9.75 -4.38 -7.00
CA MET A 141 -9.06 -4.39 -8.29
C MET A 141 -8.20 -5.63 -8.44
N LYS A 142 -7.94 -6.00 -9.69
CA LYS A 142 -7.21 -7.22 -10.02
C LYS A 142 -6.31 -6.99 -11.23
N ARG A 143 -5.11 -7.56 -11.17
CA ARG A 143 -4.16 -7.60 -12.28
C ARG A 143 -3.87 -9.06 -12.63
N GLU A 144 -3.97 -9.37 -13.91
CA GLU A 144 -3.69 -10.72 -14.43
C GLU A 144 -2.57 -10.71 -15.44
#